data_4c8370fd000b35a11e86530df508e101
#
_entry.id   4c8370fd000b35a11e86530df508e101
#
_cell.length_a   1.000
_cell.length_b   1.000
_cell.length_c   1.000
_cell.angle_alpha   90.00
_cell.angle_beta   90.00
_cell.angle_gamma   90.00
#
_symmetry.space_group_name_H-M   'P 1'
#
loop_
_entity.id
_entity.type
_entity.pdbx_description
1 polymer ?
#
loop_
_entity_poly.entity_id
_entity_poly.type
_entity_poly.pdbx_seq_one_letter_code
_entity_poly.pdbx_strand_id
1 'polypeptide(L)'
;TPTKSSAASDVYKRQWSEFNKQTNALGRAMLERGVKQGDGVAVIMENRIEMLVSIFALQKIGAIAGLVNPSLVGSQLAHCIRLTKSVKCFAGEEIANNVMELGNQIDLTPADIFWVADQRSSECPEGMEDIFSTLHRYETSNMTNVQSVRAGDTGFYIFTSGTTGLPKAARIGHRRLYSAGYGFSKIGVLAKPGDRMYPVSYTHLTLPTT
;
A
#
# COMPACT_ATOMS: atom_id res chain seq x y z
N THR A 1 -23.36 3.77 -33.10
CA THR A 1 -23.35 3.75 -31.62
C THR A 1 -22.45 2.61 -31.17
N PRO A 2 -21.28 2.88 -30.50
CA PRO A 2 -20.44 1.83 -30.02
C PRO A 2 -21.11 1.19 -28.79
N THR A 3 -21.37 -0.10 -28.85
CA THR A 3 -21.82 -0.93 -27.74
C THR A 3 -20.74 -0.96 -26.67
N LYS A 4 -21.05 -0.40 -25.52
CA LYS A 4 -20.20 -0.47 -24.32
C LYS A 4 -20.01 -1.94 -23.93
N SER A 5 -18.78 -2.42 -23.96
CA SER A 5 -18.36 -3.63 -23.25
C SER A 5 -18.56 -3.38 -21.75
N SER A 6 -19.69 -3.82 -21.19
CA SER A 6 -20.09 -3.50 -19.82
C SER A 6 -19.41 -4.38 -18.74
N ALA A 7 -18.80 -5.50 -19.11
CA ALA A 7 -18.28 -6.47 -18.14
C ALA A 7 -16.89 -6.13 -17.59
N ALA A 8 -16.01 -5.53 -18.37
CA ALA A 8 -14.64 -5.22 -17.91
C ALA A 8 -14.52 -3.93 -17.09
N SER A 9 -15.56 -3.06 -17.12
CA SER A 9 -15.48 -1.74 -16.49
C SER A 9 -15.93 -1.69 -15.02
N ASP A 10 -16.56 -2.74 -14.49
CA ASP A 10 -17.14 -2.70 -13.15
C ASP A 10 -16.26 -3.33 -12.05
N VAL A 11 -15.29 -4.15 -12.41
CA VAL A 11 -14.49 -4.93 -11.44
C VAL A 11 -13.60 -4.04 -10.56
N TYR A 12 -13.23 -2.85 -11.01
CA TYR A 12 -12.28 -1.98 -10.30
C TYR A 12 -12.84 -0.63 -9.87
N LYS A 13 -14.15 -0.40 -9.98
CA LYS A 13 -14.72 0.85 -9.48
C LYS A 13 -14.97 0.76 -7.98
N ARG A 14 -14.43 1.71 -7.23
CA ARG A 14 -14.71 1.89 -5.81
C ARG A 14 -15.18 3.31 -5.56
N GLN A 15 -16.19 3.45 -4.72
CA GLN A 15 -16.61 4.76 -4.21
C GLN A 15 -15.64 5.22 -3.13
N TRP A 16 -15.40 6.52 -3.02
CA TRP A 16 -14.57 7.10 -1.96
C TRP A 16 -15.04 6.73 -0.55
N SER A 17 -16.36 6.63 -0.36
CA SER A 17 -16.95 6.17 0.89
C SER A 17 -16.57 4.73 1.21
N GLU A 18 -16.60 3.84 0.24
CA GLU A 18 -16.21 2.44 0.42
C GLU A 18 -14.70 2.30 0.67
N PHE A 19 -13.90 3.03 -0.09
CA PHE A 19 -12.46 3.11 0.13
C PHE A 19 -12.14 3.59 1.55
N ASN A 20 -12.83 4.65 2.03
CA ASN A 20 -12.65 5.16 3.39
C ASN A 20 -13.04 4.12 4.46
N LYS A 21 -14.13 3.39 4.27
CA LYS A 21 -14.55 2.30 5.16
C LYS A 21 -13.49 1.21 5.25
N GLN A 22 -12.97 0.74 4.12
CA GLN A 22 -11.93 -0.28 4.08
C GLN A 22 -10.65 0.18 4.77
N THR A 23 -10.21 1.45 4.53
CA THR A 23 -9.05 2.00 5.21
C THR A 23 -9.25 2.13 6.73
N ASN A 24 -10.46 2.43 7.19
CA ASN A 24 -10.77 2.47 8.62
C ASN A 24 -10.72 1.07 9.25
N ALA A 25 -11.33 0.09 8.59
CA ALA A 25 -11.32 -1.30 9.04
C ALA A 25 -9.89 -1.86 9.11
N LEU A 26 -9.10 -1.66 8.05
CA LEU A 26 -7.71 -2.13 8.01
C LEU A 26 -6.84 -1.41 9.05
N GLY A 27 -7.04 -0.10 9.26
CA GLY A 27 -6.32 0.64 10.30
C GLY A 27 -6.56 0.05 11.69
N ARG A 28 -7.82 -0.30 12.03
CA ARG A 28 -8.15 -0.99 13.29
C ARG A 28 -7.51 -2.37 13.37
N ALA A 29 -7.57 -3.13 12.28
CA ALA A 29 -6.92 -4.43 12.21
C ALA A 29 -5.41 -4.35 12.48
N MET A 30 -4.73 -3.32 11.98
CA MET A 30 -3.31 -3.10 12.23
C MET A 30 -3.02 -2.70 13.68
N LEU A 31 -3.83 -1.82 14.28
CA LEU A 31 -3.72 -1.46 15.70
C LEU A 31 -3.87 -2.69 16.61
N GLU A 32 -4.85 -3.56 16.33
CA GLU A 32 -5.05 -4.82 17.07
C GLU A 32 -3.85 -5.75 16.98
N ARG A 33 -3.14 -5.76 15.83
CA ARG A 33 -1.91 -6.53 15.60
C ARG A 33 -0.66 -5.83 16.09
N GLY A 34 -0.82 -4.79 16.91
CA GLY A 34 0.26 -4.12 17.63
C GLY A 34 1.05 -3.08 16.83
N VAL A 35 0.62 -2.72 15.60
CA VAL A 35 1.24 -1.63 14.84
C VAL A 35 0.96 -0.30 15.53
N LYS A 36 2.01 0.49 15.74
CA LYS A 36 1.97 1.78 16.45
C LYS A 36 2.34 2.93 15.52
N GLN A 37 2.05 4.14 15.97
CA GLN A 37 2.54 5.35 15.29
C GLN A 37 4.06 5.33 15.18
N GLY A 38 4.56 5.61 13.99
CA GLY A 38 6.00 5.62 13.67
C GLY A 38 6.57 4.27 13.26
N ASP A 39 5.83 3.17 13.42
CA ASP A 39 6.27 1.86 12.95
C ASP A 39 6.30 1.81 11.42
N GLY A 40 7.35 1.20 10.87
CA GLY A 40 7.43 0.87 9.46
C GLY A 40 6.61 -0.39 9.15
N VAL A 41 5.88 -0.38 8.04
CA VAL A 41 5.20 -1.56 7.50
C VAL A 41 5.52 -1.65 6.01
N ALA A 42 6.12 -2.76 5.57
CA ALA A 42 6.41 -2.96 4.16
C ALA A 42 5.12 -3.21 3.38
N VAL A 43 5.00 -2.59 2.20
CA VAL A 43 3.90 -2.80 1.27
C VAL A 43 4.52 -3.22 -0.06
N ILE A 44 4.37 -4.49 -0.41
CA ILE A 44 5.04 -5.15 -1.53
C ILE A 44 3.99 -5.84 -2.38
N MET A 45 3.47 -5.15 -3.38
CA MET A 45 2.49 -5.71 -4.31
C MET A 45 2.40 -4.85 -5.57
N GLU A 46 1.91 -5.44 -6.65
CA GLU A 46 1.55 -4.72 -7.87
C GLU A 46 0.40 -3.74 -7.59
N ASN A 47 0.23 -2.77 -8.48
CA ASN A 47 -0.79 -1.73 -8.31
C ASN A 47 -2.21 -2.30 -8.32
N ARG A 48 -2.86 -2.17 -7.18
CA ARG A 48 -4.26 -2.58 -6.96
C ARG A 48 -4.88 -1.71 -5.87
N ILE A 49 -6.19 -1.82 -5.69
CA ILE A 49 -6.91 -1.02 -4.69
C ILE A 49 -6.42 -1.33 -3.29
N GLU A 50 -6.14 -2.59 -2.99
CA GLU A 50 -5.64 -3.08 -1.71
C GLU A 50 -4.30 -2.41 -1.31
N MET A 51 -3.44 -2.10 -2.28
CA MET A 51 -2.22 -1.33 -2.03
C MET A 51 -2.55 0.07 -1.51
N LEU A 52 -3.48 0.77 -2.17
CA LEU A 52 -3.89 2.10 -1.72
C LEU A 52 -4.60 2.04 -0.36
N VAL A 53 -5.47 1.06 -0.15
CA VAL A 53 -6.13 0.84 1.14
C VAL A 53 -5.10 0.63 2.24
N SER A 54 -4.07 -0.19 2.00
CA SER A 54 -2.98 -0.45 2.96
C SER A 54 -2.21 0.83 3.28
N ILE A 55 -1.80 1.60 2.27
CA ILE A 55 -1.08 2.86 2.45
C ILE A 55 -1.90 3.83 3.30
N PHE A 56 -3.17 4.07 2.93
CA PHE A 56 -3.99 5.06 3.63
C PHE A 56 -4.43 4.57 5.02
N ALA A 57 -4.61 3.27 5.23
CA ALA A 57 -4.87 2.71 6.56
C ALA A 57 -3.68 2.96 7.50
N LEU A 58 -2.45 2.67 7.06
CA LEU A 58 -1.24 2.94 7.82
C LEU A 58 -1.09 4.43 8.14
N GLN A 59 -1.32 5.31 7.17
CA GLN A 59 -1.25 6.74 7.39
C GLN A 59 -2.28 7.25 8.41
N LYS A 60 -3.50 6.69 8.43
CA LYS A 60 -4.52 7.05 9.43
C LYS A 60 -4.09 6.76 10.85
N ILE A 61 -3.35 5.68 11.07
CA ILE A 61 -2.84 5.32 12.41
C ILE A 61 -1.43 5.88 12.68
N GLY A 62 -0.87 6.66 11.76
CA GLY A 62 0.45 7.26 11.90
C GLY A 62 1.62 6.29 11.70
N ALA A 63 1.37 5.09 11.17
CA ALA A 63 2.42 4.17 10.74
C ALA A 63 2.98 4.57 9.37
N ILE A 64 4.15 4.07 9.04
CA ILE A 64 4.91 4.46 7.84
C ILE A 64 4.83 3.34 6.82
N ALA A 65 4.25 3.60 5.65
CA ALA A 65 4.22 2.64 4.56
C ALA A 65 5.56 2.59 3.82
N GLY A 66 6.25 1.46 3.83
CA GLY A 66 7.45 1.21 3.02
C GLY A 66 7.05 0.64 1.66
N LEU A 67 7.03 1.48 0.61
CA LEU A 67 6.60 1.06 -0.74
C LEU A 67 7.75 0.37 -1.47
N VAL A 68 7.79 -0.95 -1.39
CA VAL A 68 8.86 -1.77 -1.98
C VAL A 68 8.43 -2.27 -3.36
N ASN A 69 9.33 -2.16 -4.33
CA ASN A 69 9.08 -2.67 -5.68
C ASN A 69 8.92 -4.21 -5.65
N PRO A 70 7.78 -4.76 -6.11
CA PRO A 70 7.52 -6.20 -6.09
C PRO A 70 8.42 -7.01 -7.04
N SER A 71 9.16 -6.35 -7.95
CA SER A 71 10.14 -7.04 -8.81
C SER A 71 11.47 -7.35 -8.10
N LEU A 72 11.68 -6.86 -6.87
CA LEU A 72 12.89 -7.16 -6.11
C LEU A 72 12.83 -8.56 -5.50
N VAL A 73 13.98 -9.23 -5.45
CA VAL A 73 14.12 -10.58 -4.88
C VAL A 73 15.37 -10.68 -4.00
N GLY A 74 15.43 -11.72 -3.17
CA GLY A 74 16.61 -12.07 -2.37
C GLY A 74 17.12 -10.91 -1.52
N SER A 75 18.43 -10.68 -1.53
CA SER A 75 19.09 -9.70 -0.66
C SER A 75 18.65 -8.25 -0.88
N GLN A 76 18.24 -7.87 -2.09
CA GLN A 76 17.74 -6.52 -2.39
C GLN A 76 16.36 -6.30 -1.74
N LEU A 77 15.49 -7.30 -1.81
CA LEU A 77 14.17 -7.27 -1.15
C LEU A 77 14.35 -7.21 0.37
N ALA A 78 15.18 -8.09 0.93
CA ALA A 78 15.50 -8.11 2.36
C ALA A 78 16.08 -6.76 2.84
N HIS A 79 16.97 -6.15 2.04
CA HIS A 79 17.52 -4.83 2.34
C HIS A 79 16.44 -3.76 2.47
N CYS A 80 15.48 -3.72 1.54
CA CYS A 80 14.39 -2.74 1.58
C CYS A 80 13.50 -2.92 2.83
N ILE A 81 13.15 -4.15 3.18
CA ILE A 81 12.33 -4.45 4.37
C ILE A 81 13.07 -4.01 5.64
N ARG A 82 14.37 -4.34 5.77
CA ARG A 82 15.18 -3.93 6.93
C ARG A 82 15.38 -2.42 7.02
N LEU A 83 15.59 -1.76 5.87
CA LEU A 83 15.85 -0.32 5.83
C LEU A 83 14.67 0.50 6.37
N THR A 84 13.44 0.01 6.16
CA THR A 84 12.23 0.62 6.70
C THR A 84 11.91 0.20 8.14
N LYS A 85 12.72 -0.70 8.74
CA LYS A 85 12.47 -1.28 10.07
C LYS A 85 11.04 -1.81 10.19
N SER A 86 10.61 -2.52 9.15
CA SER A 86 9.23 -3.00 9.09
C SER A 86 8.93 -4.01 10.18
N VAL A 87 7.87 -3.75 10.96
CA VAL A 87 7.35 -4.66 11.99
C VAL A 87 6.28 -5.60 11.43
N LYS A 88 5.71 -5.28 10.28
CA LYS A 88 4.74 -6.07 9.52
C LYS A 88 4.97 -5.86 8.02
N CYS A 89 4.40 -6.77 7.21
CA CYS A 89 4.50 -6.71 5.76
C CYS A 89 3.18 -7.07 5.11
N PHE A 90 2.72 -6.27 4.16
CA PHE A 90 1.69 -6.65 3.19
C PHE A 90 2.40 -7.19 1.96
N ALA A 91 2.19 -8.46 1.65
CA ALA A 91 2.75 -9.13 0.48
C ALA A 91 1.62 -9.51 -0.49
N GLY A 92 1.67 -8.97 -1.71
CA GLY A 92 0.77 -9.39 -2.77
C GLY A 92 0.98 -10.86 -3.11
N GLU A 93 -0.08 -11.51 -3.63
CA GLU A 93 -0.07 -12.91 -4.05
C GLU A 93 1.15 -13.25 -4.93
N GLU A 94 1.53 -12.31 -5.80
CA GLU A 94 2.63 -12.47 -6.76
C GLU A 94 4.03 -12.50 -6.13
N ILE A 95 4.18 -11.99 -4.89
CA ILE A 95 5.48 -11.86 -4.23
C ILE A 95 5.55 -12.59 -2.88
N ALA A 96 4.44 -13.12 -2.38
CA ALA A 96 4.34 -13.71 -1.06
C ALA A 96 5.39 -14.80 -0.81
N ASN A 97 5.59 -15.72 -1.76
CA ASN A 97 6.59 -16.77 -1.66
C ASN A 97 8.02 -16.21 -1.58
N ASN A 98 8.34 -15.18 -2.39
CA ASN A 98 9.67 -14.57 -2.35
C ASN A 98 9.94 -13.90 -0.99
N VAL A 99 8.91 -13.31 -0.35
CA VAL A 99 9.06 -12.76 1.01
C VAL A 99 9.28 -13.87 2.03
N MET A 100 8.57 -14.99 1.92
CA MET A 100 8.76 -16.16 2.79
C MET A 100 10.18 -16.76 2.65
N GLU A 101 10.71 -16.85 1.43
CA GLU A 101 12.04 -17.37 1.14
C GLU A 101 13.16 -16.53 1.77
N LEU A 102 12.91 -15.29 2.17
CA LEU A 102 13.91 -14.47 2.86
C LEU A 102 14.31 -15.06 4.22
N GLY A 103 13.38 -15.76 4.91
CA GLY A 103 13.66 -16.41 6.18
C GLY A 103 14.36 -15.48 7.16
N ASN A 104 15.50 -15.91 7.69
CA ASN A 104 16.30 -15.15 8.68
C ASN A 104 16.99 -13.88 8.13
N GLN A 105 16.80 -13.54 6.85
CA GLN A 105 17.33 -12.30 6.30
C GLN A 105 16.53 -11.06 6.71
N ILE A 106 15.33 -11.25 7.26
CA ILE A 106 14.45 -10.19 7.77
C ILE A 106 13.97 -10.52 9.18
N ASP A 107 13.61 -9.50 9.96
CA ASP A 107 13.12 -9.64 11.33
C ASP A 107 11.60 -9.84 11.38
N LEU A 108 11.02 -10.53 10.39
CA LEU A 108 9.59 -10.84 10.31
C LEU A 108 9.40 -12.35 10.31
N THR A 109 8.42 -12.80 11.06
CA THR A 109 7.91 -14.18 11.00
C THR A 109 6.77 -14.29 10.00
N PRO A 110 6.35 -15.48 9.55
CA PRO A 110 5.18 -15.65 8.70
C PRO A 110 3.92 -14.98 9.27
N ALA A 111 3.72 -14.98 10.58
CA ALA A 111 2.60 -14.31 11.27
C ALA A 111 2.66 -12.76 11.21
N ASP A 112 3.78 -12.20 10.77
CA ASP A 112 3.93 -10.76 10.55
C ASP A 112 3.69 -10.36 9.10
N ILE A 113 3.41 -11.33 8.23
CA ILE A 113 3.22 -11.13 6.80
C ILE A 113 1.75 -11.36 6.45
N PHE A 114 1.10 -10.31 5.97
CA PHE A 114 -0.28 -10.32 5.50
C PHE A 114 -0.30 -10.58 3.99
N TRP A 115 -0.86 -11.70 3.61
CA TRP A 115 -1.09 -12.03 2.22
C TRP A 115 -2.25 -11.20 1.66
N VAL A 116 -2.08 -10.71 0.44
CA VAL A 116 -3.09 -9.90 -0.26
C VAL A 116 -3.41 -10.56 -1.59
N ALA A 117 -4.62 -11.10 -1.68
CA ALA A 117 -5.10 -11.78 -2.88
C ALA A 117 -5.07 -10.90 -4.13
N ASP A 118 -4.88 -11.54 -5.28
CA ASP A 118 -5.12 -10.98 -6.60
C ASP A 118 -6.07 -11.92 -7.38
N GLN A 119 -6.24 -11.69 -8.66
CA GLN A 119 -7.09 -12.49 -9.54
C GLN A 119 -6.51 -13.87 -9.89
N ARG A 120 -5.32 -14.20 -9.41
CA ARG A 120 -4.60 -15.44 -9.75
C ARG A 120 -5.13 -16.68 -9.02
N SER A 121 -6.04 -16.50 -8.07
CA SER A 121 -6.71 -17.60 -7.35
C SER A 121 -5.77 -18.55 -6.59
N SER A 122 -4.59 -18.11 -6.16
CA SER A 122 -3.76 -18.89 -5.26
C SER A 122 -4.32 -18.86 -3.84
N GLU A 123 -4.03 -19.90 -3.09
CA GLU A 123 -4.40 -19.96 -1.68
C GLU A 123 -3.38 -19.16 -0.84
N CYS A 124 -3.87 -18.62 0.28
CA CYS A 124 -3.00 -17.94 1.25
C CYS A 124 -1.95 -18.94 1.77
N PRO A 125 -0.65 -18.63 1.68
CA PRO A 125 0.41 -19.51 2.17
C PRO A 125 0.27 -19.81 3.66
N GLU A 126 0.67 -21.02 4.06
CA GLU A 126 0.64 -21.43 5.46
C GLU A 126 1.45 -20.47 6.36
N GLY A 127 0.87 -20.09 7.48
CA GLY A 127 1.46 -19.16 8.45
C GLY A 127 1.25 -17.68 8.15
N MET A 128 0.80 -17.31 6.94
CA MET A 128 0.34 -15.95 6.63
C MET A 128 -1.14 -15.75 6.94
N GLU A 129 -1.58 -14.50 6.98
CA GLU A 129 -2.99 -14.14 7.15
C GLU A 129 -3.50 -13.42 5.90
N ASP A 130 -4.64 -13.88 5.33
CA ASP A 130 -5.42 -13.08 4.38
C ASP A 130 -6.18 -12.00 5.17
N ILE A 131 -5.51 -10.85 5.36
CA ILE A 131 -6.04 -9.76 6.18
C ILE A 131 -7.30 -9.14 5.57
N PHE A 132 -7.38 -9.06 4.22
CA PHE A 132 -8.51 -8.42 3.56
C PHE A 132 -9.79 -9.23 3.69
N SER A 133 -9.71 -10.55 3.77
CA SER A 133 -10.87 -11.42 4.03
C SER A 133 -11.48 -11.18 5.42
N THR A 134 -10.69 -10.69 6.37
CA THR A 134 -11.10 -10.47 7.76
C THR A 134 -11.67 -9.08 8.03
N LEU A 135 -11.56 -8.13 7.10
CA LEU A 135 -11.95 -6.72 7.31
C LEU A 135 -13.42 -6.52 7.69
N HIS A 136 -14.30 -7.45 7.31
CA HIS A 136 -15.72 -7.42 7.68
C HIS A 136 -15.98 -7.49 9.20
N ARG A 137 -14.97 -7.89 10.00
CA ARG A 137 -15.02 -7.97 11.47
C ARG A 137 -14.77 -6.63 12.15
N TYR A 138 -14.27 -5.65 11.42
CA TYR A 138 -13.86 -4.35 11.97
C TYR A 138 -14.85 -3.25 11.66
N GLU A 139 -15.00 -2.34 12.62
CA GLU A 139 -15.82 -1.15 12.46
C GLU A 139 -15.28 -0.26 11.34
N THR A 140 -16.19 0.26 10.51
CA THR A 140 -15.86 1.06 9.32
C THR A 140 -15.98 2.56 9.52
N SER A 141 -16.50 3.02 10.68
CA SER A 141 -16.60 4.43 11.04
C SER A 141 -15.22 5.11 11.12
N ASN A 142 -15.17 6.41 11.00
CA ASN A 142 -13.93 7.15 11.16
C ASN A 142 -13.34 6.95 12.56
N MET A 143 -12.04 6.68 12.61
CA MET A 143 -11.32 6.49 13.87
C MET A 143 -11.14 7.84 14.57
N THR A 144 -11.59 7.92 15.84
CA THR A 144 -11.48 9.13 16.66
C THR A 144 -10.35 9.06 17.70
N ASN A 145 -9.91 7.84 18.04
CA ASN A 145 -8.97 7.57 19.13
C ASN A 145 -7.54 7.26 18.64
N VAL A 146 -7.21 7.58 17.40
CA VAL A 146 -5.85 7.47 16.89
C VAL A 146 -5.02 8.67 17.36
N GLN A 147 -3.74 8.42 17.61
CA GLN A 147 -2.81 9.49 17.96
C GLN A 147 -2.78 10.55 16.85
N SER A 148 -2.60 11.82 17.23
CA SER A 148 -2.60 12.89 16.26
C SER A 148 -1.33 12.82 15.39
N VAL A 149 -1.52 12.57 14.12
CA VAL A 149 -0.47 12.55 13.10
C VAL A 149 -0.12 13.98 12.72
N ARG A 150 1.16 14.32 12.77
CA ARG A 150 1.65 15.66 12.44
C ARG A 150 2.05 15.77 10.98
N ALA A 151 1.90 16.94 10.41
CA ALA A 151 2.27 17.22 9.03
C ALA A 151 3.75 16.97 8.72
N GLY A 152 4.63 17.02 9.73
CA GLY A 152 6.07 16.73 9.62
C GLY A 152 6.41 15.25 9.73
N ASP A 153 5.50 14.42 10.21
CA ASP A 153 5.74 12.99 10.38
C ASP A 153 5.94 12.30 9.02
N THR A 154 6.72 11.23 9.01
CA THR A 154 6.93 10.43 7.81
C THR A 154 5.68 9.62 7.51
N GLY A 155 5.10 9.76 6.33
CA GLY A 155 3.96 8.97 5.89
C GLY A 155 4.37 7.71 5.16
N PHE A 156 5.41 7.78 4.32
CA PHE A 156 5.92 6.60 3.62
C PHE A 156 7.36 6.76 3.15
N TYR A 157 7.95 5.62 2.82
CA TYR A 157 9.23 5.52 2.13
C TYR A 157 9.02 5.15 0.67
N ILE A 158 9.72 5.85 -0.23
CA ILE A 158 9.84 5.48 -1.64
C ILE A 158 11.29 5.09 -1.89
N PHE A 159 11.50 3.95 -2.55
CA PHE A 159 12.82 3.50 -2.89
C PHE A 159 13.26 4.02 -4.24
N THR A 160 14.51 4.45 -4.32
CA THR A 160 15.17 4.87 -5.56
C THR A 160 16.36 3.95 -5.83
N SER A 161 16.65 3.70 -7.11
CA SER A 161 17.86 2.99 -7.52
C SER A 161 19.09 3.79 -7.07
N GLY A 162 19.82 3.25 -6.09
CA GLY A 162 21.08 3.87 -5.65
C GLY A 162 22.17 3.69 -6.70
N THR A 163 23.01 4.68 -6.90
CA THR A 163 24.21 4.60 -7.76
C THR A 163 25.21 3.54 -7.30
N THR A 164 25.06 3.04 -6.08
CA THR A 164 25.92 2.05 -5.40
C THR A 164 25.34 0.63 -5.37
N GLY A 165 24.28 0.35 -6.13
CA GLY A 165 23.73 -1.00 -6.31
C GLY A 165 22.58 -1.39 -5.36
N LEU A 166 22.48 -0.83 -4.14
CA LEU A 166 21.37 -1.09 -3.23
C LEU A 166 20.35 0.07 -3.21
N PRO A 167 19.05 -0.22 -3.16
CA PRO A 167 18.01 0.81 -3.08
C PRO A 167 18.16 1.70 -1.84
N LYS A 168 17.89 3.01 -2.02
CA LYS A 168 17.85 4.01 -0.94
C LYS A 168 16.41 4.43 -0.68
N ALA A 169 16.04 4.58 0.60
CA ALA A 169 14.71 5.02 0.99
C ALA A 169 14.64 6.56 1.10
N ALA A 170 13.81 7.18 0.28
CA ALA A 170 13.45 8.58 0.42
C ALA A 170 12.26 8.71 1.39
N ARG A 171 12.39 9.58 2.40
CA ARG A 171 11.32 9.86 3.38
C ARG A 171 10.34 10.89 2.81
N ILE A 172 9.06 10.54 2.77
CA ILE A 172 7.99 11.45 2.35
C ILE A 172 7.07 11.73 3.53
N GLY A 173 7.06 12.99 3.98
CA GLY A 173 6.19 13.42 5.07
C GLY A 173 4.76 13.71 4.61
N HIS A 174 3.81 13.70 5.56
CA HIS A 174 2.39 13.97 5.29
C HIS A 174 2.16 15.34 4.63
N ARG A 175 2.91 16.39 5.03
CA ARG A 175 2.84 17.72 4.39
C ARG A 175 3.15 17.64 2.90
N ARG A 176 4.23 16.90 2.53
CA ARG A 176 4.64 16.79 1.14
C ARG A 176 3.60 16.05 0.31
N LEU A 177 3.06 14.96 0.85
CA LEU A 177 1.99 14.22 0.21
C LEU A 177 0.75 15.09 -0.01
N TYR A 178 0.29 15.79 1.05
CA TYR A 178 -0.87 16.68 0.97
C TYR A 178 -0.66 17.81 -0.05
N SER A 179 0.48 18.49 0.01
CA SER A 179 0.78 19.61 -0.91
C SER A 179 0.88 19.15 -2.36
N ALA A 180 1.52 18.00 -2.61
CA ALA A 180 1.60 17.42 -3.94
C ALA A 180 0.21 17.00 -4.46
N GLY A 181 -0.58 16.31 -3.64
CA GLY A 181 -1.94 15.91 -3.99
C GLY A 181 -2.87 17.10 -4.24
N TYR A 182 -2.81 18.12 -3.38
CA TYR A 182 -3.59 19.35 -3.56
C TYR A 182 -3.19 20.09 -4.84
N GLY A 183 -1.89 20.31 -5.06
CA GLY A 183 -1.40 20.98 -6.25
C GLY A 183 -1.76 20.23 -7.53
N PHE A 184 -1.56 18.91 -7.54
CA PHE A 184 -1.93 18.07 -8.68
C PHE A 184 -3.43 18.10 -8.95
N SER A 185 -4.27 17.96 -7.92
CA SER A 185 -5.73 17.95 -8.08
C SER A 185 -6.28 19.29 -8.53
N LYS A 186 -5.77 20.41 -8.02
CA LYS A 186 -6.31 21.76 -8.30
C LYS A 186 -5.69 22.41 -9.52
N ILE A 187 -4.43 22.16 -9.80
CA ILE A 187 -3.68 22.82 -10.88
C ILE A 187 -3.43 21.86 -12.05
N GLY A 188 -3.00 20.63 -11.75
CA GLY A 188 -2.63 19.68 -12.79
C GLY A 188 -3.81 19.09 -13.55
N VAL A 189 -4.81 18.57 -12.82
CA VAL A 189 -5.97 17.87 -13.44
C VAL A 189 -7.29 18.61 -13.27
N LEU A 190 -7.32 19.73 -12.53
CA LEU A 190 -8.52 20.54 -12.28
C LEU A 190 -9.70 19.70 -11.78
N ALA A 191 -9.42 18.79 -10.84
CA ALA A 191 -10.36 17.80 -10.34
C ALA A 191 -11.64 18.45 -9.77
N LYS A 192 -12.78 17.89 -10.10
CA LYS A 192 -14.12 18.34 -9.68
C LYS A 192 -14.84 17.21 -8.94
N PRO A 193 -15.83 17.55 -8.08
CA PRO A 193 -16.73 16.56 -7.51
C PRO A 193 -17.39 15.73 -8.63
N GLY A 194 -17.36 14.40 -8.49
CA GLY A 194 -17.90 13.45 -9.49
C GLY A 194 -16.89 12.94 -10.49
N ASP A 195 -15.67 13.49 -10.55
CA ASP A 195 -14.62 12.98 -11.41
C ASP A 195 -14.19 11.57 -10.98
N ARG A 196 -13.80 10.79 -11.99
CA ARG A 196 -13.25 9.44 -11.80
C ARG A 196 -11.74 9.50 -11.94
N MET A 197 -11.01 8.97 -10.96
CA MET A 197 -9.57 8.82 -11.05
C MET A 197 -9.24 7.41 -11.52
N TYR A 198 -8.32 7.32 -12.48
CA TYR A 198 -7.72 6.07 -12.91
C TYR A 198 -6.23 6.11 -12.57
N PRO A 199 -5.80 5.49 -11.46
CA PRO A 199 -4.39 5.45 -11.10
C PRO A 199 -3.66 4.48 -12.04
N VAL A 200 -2.66 5.00 -12.77
CA VAL A 200 -1.75 4.20 -13.60
C VAL A 200 -0.38 4.15 -12.95
N SER A 201 0.24 2.98 -13.01
CA SER A 201 1.59 2.75 -12.52
C SER A 201 2.64 3.40 -13.40
N TYR A 202 3.80 3.67 -12.82
CA TYR A 202 5.01 4.12 -13.51
C TYR A 202 5.47 3.23 -14.66
N THR A 203 5.07 1.97 -14.69
CA THR A 203 5.51 1.01 -15.71
C THR A 203 4.85 1.19 -17.07
N HIS A 204 3.85 2.07 -17.20
CA HIS A 204 3.06 2.24 -18.43
C HIS A 204 2.93 3.69 -18.90
N LEU A 205 3.78 4.59 -18.42
CA LEU A 205 3.94 5.93 -19.00
C LEU A 205 4.86 5.87 -20.23
N THR A 206 4.55 5.07 -21.20
CA THR A 206 4.99 5.34 -22.55
C THR A 206 4.03 6.37 -23.13
N LEU A 207 4.45 7.63 -23.17
CA LEU A 207 3.79 8.63 -24.02
C LEU A 207 3.81 8.08 -25.44
N PRO A 208 2.67 8.11 -26.18
CA PRO A 208 2.70 7.77 -27.58
C PRO A 208 3.66 8.74 -28.27
N THR A 209 4.76 8.24 -28.79
CA THR A 209 5.61 8.96 -29.72
C THR A 209 4.81 9.09 -31.00
N THR A 210 4.31 10.28 -31.26
CA THR A 210 3.77 10.68 -32.57
C THR A 210 4.87 10.69 -33.61
#